data_be60daf1d631a382126a38b65d3bf8d9
#
_entry.id   be60daf1d631a382126a38b65d3bf8d9
#
_cell.length_a   1.000
_cell.length_b   1.000
_cell.length_c   1.000
_cell.angle_alpha   90.00
_cell.angle_beta   90.00
_cell.angle_gamma   90.00
#
_symmetry.space_group_name_H-M   'P 1'
#
loop_
_entity.id
_entity.type
_entity.pdbx_description
1 polymer ?
#
loop_
_entity_poly.entity_id
_entity_poly.type
_entity_poly.pdbx_seq_one_letter_code
_entity_poly.pdbx_strand_id
1 'polypeptide(L)'
;MITDELIIAAENLRDRVDPLGDLLVKKGLVDYSYNPLMYAWEPHKAFIELGGGKGAKTLLLGMNPGPHGMGQMGIPFSATSVVRDLLEIKAVSYTHLTLPTKA
;
A
#
# COMPACT_ATOMS: atom_id res chain seq x y z
N MET A 1 -6.87 19.80 6.44
CA MET A 1 -7.25 18.77 7.42
C MET A 1 -6.23 17.65 7.39
N ILE A 2 -6.07 16.97 8.50
CA ILE A 2 -5.03 15.92 8.62
C ILE A 2 -5.19 14.81 7.57
N THR A 3 -6.42 14.45 7.22
CA THR A 3 -6.68 13.44 6.20
C THR A 3 -6.09 13.85 4.85
N ASP A 4 -6.28 15.09 4.45
CA ASP A 4 -5.76 15.60 3.18
C ASP A 4 -4.23 15.65 3.19
N GLU A 5 -3.65 16.02 4.32
CA GLU A 5 -2.20 16.05 4.50
C GLU A 5 -1.60 14.65 4.39
N LEU A 6 -2.28 13.65 4.96
CA LEU A 6 -1.83 12.26 4.87
C LEU A 6 -1.91 11.74 3.44
N ILE A 7 -2.97 12.09 2.72
CA ILE A 7 -3.11 11.69 1.31
C ILE A 7 -1.99 12.30 0.47
N ILE A 8 -1.71 13.59 0.66
CA ILE A 8 -0.62 14.25 -0.05
C ILE A 8 0.74 13.61 0.28
N ALA A 9 0.97 13.29 1.55
CA ALA A 9 2.20 12.63 1.97
C ALA A 9 2.34 11.24 1.31
N ALA A 10 1.25 10.50 1.25
CA ALA A 10 1.24 9.17 0.62
C ALA A 10 1.47 9.27 -0.89
N GLU A 11 0.87 10.26 -1.55
CA GLU A 11 1.11 10.50 -2.98
C GLU A 11 2.58 10.83 -3.25
N ASN A 12 3.17 11.68 -2.42
CA ASN A 12 4.57 12.05 -2.55
C ASN A 12 5.48 10.84 -2.36
N LEU A 13 5.18 10.01 -1.37
CA LEU A 13 5.94 8.78 -1.14
C LEU A 13 5.82 7.83 -2.34
N ARG A 14 4.60 7.62 -2.82
CA ARG A 14 4.32 6.79 -3.99
C ARG A 14 5.20 7.21 -5.18
N ASP A 15 5.18 8.50 -5.49
CA ASP A 15 5.82 9.03 -6.69
C ASP A 15 7.34 9.08 -6.55
N ARG A 16 7.85 9.19 -5.32
CA ARG A 16 9.29 9.25 -5.08
C ARG A 16 9.95 7.88 -5.02
N VAL A 17 9.25 6.87 -4.54
CA VAL A 17 9.83 5.53 -4.43
C VAL A 17 9.72 4.72 -5.71
N ASP A 18 8.77 5.04 -6.57
CA ASP A 18 8.54 4.28 -7.79
C ASP A 18 9.79 4.19 -8.68
N PRO A 19 10.45 5.31 -9.05
CA PRO A 19 11.67 5.23 -9.84
C PRO A 19 12.85 4.58 -9.12
N LEU A 20 12.85 4.57 -7.79
CA LEU A 20 13.90 3.90 -7.03
C LEU A 20 13.80 2.39 -7.17
N GLY A 21 12.57 1.85 -7.17
CA GLY A 21 12.34 0.43 -7.43
C GLY A 21 12.81 0.03 -8.83
N ASP A 22 12.47 0.84 -9.83
CA ASP A 22 12.90 0.61 -11.21
C ASP A 22 14.42 0.62 -11.33
N LEU A 23 15.09 1.50 -10.60
CA LEU A 23 16.53 1.59 -10.59
C LEU A 23 17.17 0.31 -10.01
N LEU A 24 16.58 -0.25 -8.95
CA LEU A 24 17.09 -1.48 -8.34
C LEU A 24 17.00 -2.66 -9.30
N VAL A 25 15.89 -2.76 -10.04
CA VAL A 25 15.70 -3.79 -11.06
C VAL A 25 16.73 -3.59 -12.19
N LYS A 26 16.88 -2.37 -12.66
CA LYS A 26 17.81 -2.05 -13.75
C LYS A 26 19.23 -2.37 -13.40
N LYS A 27 19.62 -2.17 -12.15
CA LYS A 27 20.98 -2.50 -11.67
C LYS A 27 21.16 -3.99 -11.37
N GLY A 28 20.13 -4.80 -11.50
CA GLY A 28 20.21 -6.23 -11.23
C GLY A 28 20.29 -6.60 -9.76
N LEU A 29 19.96 -5.66 -8.87
CA LEU A 29 19.99 -5.92 -7.44
C LEU A 29 18.78 -6.72 -6.96
N VAL A 30 17.64 -6.58 -7.65
CA VAL A 30 16.43 -7.35 -7.41
C VAL A 30 15.84 -7.74 -8.76
N ASP A 31 15.08 -8.83 -8.79
CA ASP A 31 14.41 -9.28 -10.02
C ASP A 31 13.13 -8.50 -10.27
N TYR A 32 12.41 -8.15 -9.20
CA TYR A 32 11.12 -7.48 -9.27
C TYR A 32 11.06 -6.37 -8.25
N SER A 33 10.26 -5.34 -8.56
CA SER A 33 9.97 -4.28 -7.62
C SER A 33 8.48 -3.91 -7.73
N TYR A 34 7.80 -3.87 -6.60
CA TYR A 34 6.38 -3.55 -6.54
C TYR A 34 6.17 -2.36 -5.62
N ASN A 35 5.37 -1.40 -6.10
CA ASN A 35 4.99 -0.25 -5.29
C ASN A 35 3.49 -0.32 -5.01
N PRO A 36 3.07 -0.86 -3.85
CA PRO A 36 1.64 -0.97 -3.53
C PRO A 36 0.90 0.36 -3.53
N LEU A 37 1.59 1.46 -3.26
CA LEU A 37 0.99 2.79 -3.31
C LEU A 37 0.61 3.20 -4.72
N MET A 38 1.21 2.58 -5.74
CA MET A 38 0.89 2.87 -7.14
C MET A 38 -0.30 2.03 -7.59
N TYR A 39 -0.19 0.71 -7.59
CA TYR A 39 -1.24 -0.15 -8.12
C TYR A 39 -2.41 -0.36 -7.16
N ALA A 40 -2.20 -0.20 -5.87
CA ALA A 40 -3.25 -0.29 -4.85
C ALA A 40 -3.56 1.08 -4.24
N TRP A 41 -3.41 2.13 -5.03
CA TRP A 41 -3.63 3.51 -4.57
C TRP A 41 -5.06 3.75 -4.09
N GLU A 42 -6.06 3.29 -4.86
CA GLU A 42 -7.45 3.54 -4.50
C GLU A 42 -7.84 2.96 -3.13
N PRO A 43 -7.54 1.67 -2.84
CA PRO A 43 -7.81 1.16 -1.50
C PRO A 43 -6.97 1.84 -0.41
N HIS A 44 -5.72 2.20 -0.70
CA HIS A 44 -4.89 2.92 0.27
C HIS A 44 -5.50 4.27 0.63
N LYS A 45 -5.91 5.03 -0.39
CA LYS A 45 -6.57 6.33 -0.19
C LYS A 45 -7.87 6.18 0.58
N ALA A 46 -8.69 5.17 0.22
CA ALA A 46 -9.95 4.91 0.91
C ALA A 46 -9.72 4.62 2.39
N PHE A 47 -8.67 3.88 2.72
CA PHE A 47 -8.32 3.59 4.10
C PHE A 47 -7.97 4.87 4.87
N ILE A 48 -7.20 5.76 4.26
CA ILE A 48 -6.89 7.05 4.88
C ILE A 48 -8.17 7.86 5.10
N GLU A 49 -9.06 7.87 4.11
CA GLU A 49 -10.32 8.60 4.21
C GLU A 49 -11.27 8.07 5.29
N LEU A 50 -11.16 6.78 5.62
CA LEU A 50 -11.94 6.19 6.72
C LEU A 50 -11.58 6.79 8.09
N GLY A 51 -10.43 7.40 8.22
CA GLY A 51 -10.08 8.04 9.46
C GLY A 51 -8.62 7.93 9.87
N GLY A 52 -7.75 7.67 8.91
CA GLY A 52 -6.33 7.59 9.19
C GLY A 52 -5.82 8.87 9.83
N GLY A 53 -5.19 8.73 10.96
CA GLY A 53 -4.58 9.83 11.69
C GLY A 53 -5.53 10.65 12.56
N LYS A 54 -6.84 10.48 12.45
CA LYS A 54 -7.79 11.24 13.25
C LYS A 54 -7.78 10.77 14.70
N GLY A 55 -7.34 11.63 15.59
CA GLY A 55 -7.29 11.32 17.02
C GLY A 55 -6.36 10.18 17.40
N ALA A 56 -5.53 9.72 16.49
CA ALA A 56 -4.61 8.63 16.76
C ALA A 56 -3.52 9.05 17.74
N LYS A 57 -3.29 8.20 18.73
CA LYS A 57 -2.26 8.43 19.75
C LYS A 57 -1.14 7.41 19.68
N THR A 58 -1.32 6.37 18.88
CA THR A 58 -0.36 5.27 18.77
C THR A 58 -0.04 5.04 17.31
N LEU A 59 1.24 4.89 17.02
CA LEU A 59 1.72 4.52 15.67
C LEU A 59 2.15 3.07 15.69
N LEU A 60 1.58 2.27 14.77
CA LEU A 60 2.02 0.90 14.56
C LEU A 60 2.96 0.90 13.35
N LEU A 61 4.19 0.50 13.56
CA LEU A 61 5.21 0.48 12.52
C LEU A 61 5.60 -0.94 12.18
N GLY A 62 5.39 -1.33 10.92
CA GLY A 62 5.81 -2.62 10.41
C GLY A 62 7.13 -2.51 9.64
N MET A 63 7.74 -3.65 9.34
CA MET A 63 9.02 -3.69 8.62
C MET A 63 8.85 -3.48 7.12
N ASN A 64 7.84 -4.13 6.54
CA ASN A 64 7.64 -4.13 5.09
C ASN A 64 6.22 -4.61 4.75
N PRO A 65 5.72 -4.29 3.55
CA PRO A 65 4.42 -4.80 3.12
C PRO A 65 4.43 -6.32 2.94
N GLY A 66 3.43 -6.98 3.50
CA GLY A 66 3.25 -8.42 3.28
C GLY A 66 2.67 -8.70 1.90
N PRO A 67 2.97 -9.87 1.29
CA PRO A 67 2.52 -10.15 -0.08
C PRO A 67 1.00 -10.38 -0.21
N HIS A 68 0.33 -10.79 0.87
CA HIS A 68 -1.10 -11.08 0.86
C HIS A 68 -1.96 -10.03 1.55
N GLY A 69 -1.35 -9.06 2.19
CA GLY A 69 -2.03 -7.97 2.87
C GLY A 69 -1.73 -6.65 2.21
N MET A 70 -0.85 -5.86 2.80
CA MET A 70 -0.52 -4.55 2.25
C MET A 70 0.02 -4.63 0.83
N GLY A 71 0.75 -5.69 0.47
CA GLY A 71 1.26 -5.87 -0.89
C GLY A 71 0.16 -5.94 -1.93
N GLN A 72 -1.03 -6.44 -1.59
CA GLN A 72 -2.16 -6.52 -2.51
C GLN A 72 -3.12 -5.35 -2.36
N MET A 73 -3.41 -4.94 -1.15
CA MET A 73 -4.47 -3.98 -0.87
C MET A 73 -3.98 -2.56 -0.60
N GLY A 74 -2.68 -2.40 -0.33
CA GLY A 74 -2.15 -1.10 0.04
C GLY A 74 -2.54 -0.65 1.44
N ILE A 75 -3.08 -1.54 2.26
CA ILE A 75 -3.55 -1.23 3.61
C ILE A 75 -2.69 -2.00 4.61
N PRO A 76 -1.99 -1.28 5.50
CA PRO A 76 -1.11 -1.93 6.47
C PRO A 76 -1.86 -2.80 7.47
N PHE A 77 -1.22 -3.87 7.91
CA PHE A 77 -1.72 -4.78 8.95
C PHE A 77 -3.08 -5.39 8.63
N SER A 78 -3.37 -5.64 7.35
CA SER A 78 -4.65 -6.18 6.90
C SER A 78 -4.47 -7.32 5.92
N ALA A 79 -5.49 -8.17 5.85
CA ALA A 79 -5.63 -9.16 4.78
C ALA A 79 -6.75 -8.72 3.84
N THR A 80 -6.74 -9.24 2.61
CA THR A 80 -7.73 -8.90 1.60
C THR A 80 -9.17 -9.12 2.08
N SER A 81 -9.41 -10.25 2.76
CA SER A 81 -10.74 -10.57 3.27
C SER A 81 -11.22 -9.56 4.32
N VAL A 82 -10.33 -9.12 5.21
CA VAL A 82 -10.68 -8.12 6.22
C VAL A 82 -11.03 -6.79 5.58
N VAL A 83 -10.24 -6.39 4.60
CA VAL A 83 -10.45 -5.13 3.89
C VAL A 83 -11.77 -5.15 3.12
N ARG A 84 -12.01 -6.24 2.38
CA ARG A 84 -13.21 -6.37 1.57
C ARG A 84 -14.48 -6.52 2.42
N ASP A 85 -14.45 -7.41 3.40
CA ASP A 85 -15.66 -7.81 4.14
C ASP A 85 -15.95 -6.91 5.34
N LEU A 86 -14.93 -6.44 6.03
CA LEU A 86 -15.08 -5.66 7.25
C LEU A 86 -15.00 -4.16 7.02
N LEU A 87 -14.05 -3.72 6.21
CA LEU A 87 -13.86 -2.30 5.90
C LEU A 87 -14.62 -1.87 4.66
N GLU A 88 -15.15 -2.82 3.90
CA GLU A 88 -15.91 -2.57 2.66
C GLU A 88 -15.11 -1.79 1.62
N ILE A 89 -13.81 -1.97 1.61
CA ILE A 89 -12.92 -1.36 0.62
C ILE A 89 -12.63 -2.40 -0.45
N LYS A 90 -12.88 -2.04 -1.71
CA LYS A 90 -12.65 -2.93 -2.84
C LYS A 90 -11.24 -2.76 -3.40
N ALA A 91 -10.56 -3.87 -3.67
CA ALA A 91 -9.32 -3.85 -4.41
C ALA A 91 -9.59 -3.53 -5.87
N VAL A 92 -8.59 -2.98 -6.55
CA VAL A 92 -8.66 -2.76 -8.00
C VAL A 92 -8.86 -4.09 -8.73
N SER A 93 -8.21 -5.15 -8.23
CA SER A 93 -8.34 -6.49 -8.79
C SER A 93 -8.03 -7.53 -7.72
N TYR A 94 -9.06 -8.22 -7.25
CA TYR A 94 -8.88 -9.29 -6.25
C TYR A 94 -8.28 -10.55 -6.83
N THR A 95 -8.60 -10.84 -8.09
CA THR A 95 -8.30 -12.13 -8.70
C THR A 95 -7.11 -12.11 -9.64
N HIS A 96 -6.65 -10.94 -10.03
CA HIS A 96 -5.61 -10.80 -11.05
C HIS A 96 -4.27 -10.31 -10.51
N LEU A 97 -4.26 -9.73 -9.33
CA LEU A 97 -3.02 -9.25 -8.73
C LEU A 97 -2.33 -10.41 -8.03
N THR A 98 -1.36 -10.99 -8.69
CA THR A 98 -0.53 -12.04 -8.11
C THR A 98 0.89 -11.51 -7.98
N LEU A 99 1.36 -11.41 -6.74
CA LEU A 99 2.72 -11.00 -6.47
C LEU A 99 3.60 -12.22 -6.25
N PRO A 100 4.81 -12.27 -6.80
CA PRO A 100 5.75 -13.32 -6.47
C PRO A 100 6.03 -13.34 -4.97
N THR A 101 6.03 -14.52 -4.37
CA THR A 101 6.34 -14.69 -2.94
C THR A 101 7.83 -14.75 -2.70
N LYS A 102 8.62 -14.84 -3.75
CA LYS A 102 10.08 -14.80 -3.69
C LYS A 102 10.56 -13.44 -4.18
N ALA A 103 11.47 -12.89 -3.45
CA ALA A 103 12.13 -11.66 -3.85
C ALA A 103 13.08 -11.93 -5.02
#